data_c8df9a317fdf9df0bbec87b195a48409
#
_entry.id   c8df9a317fdf9df0bbec87b195a48409
#
_cell.length_a   1.000
_cell.length_b   1.000
_cell.length_c   1.000
_cell.angle_alpha   90.00
_cell.angle_beta   90.00
_cell.angle_gamma   90.00
#
_symmetry.space_group_name_H-M   'P 1'
#
loop_
_entity.id
_entity.type
_entity.pdbx_description
1 polymer ?
#
loop_
_entity_poly.entity_id
_entity_poly.type
_entity_poly.pdbx_seq_one_letter_code
_entity_poly.pdbx_strand_id
1 'polypeptide(L)'
;GDPAELITRYALPKLYKLEQEYGSFITGTIKKGFKKKTSDELKVTRKVFSVKGGLSSLTEALYKLSGKDSFILGVSDLKPEYKEGKFHISFSNSQNENITIIANKLITTSGAFSLDTLLTFIDNESLSKITNLKYANVVEVILGFKNWNGMNPDGFGGLIPSIEKRDLLGVLFMSSLFANRTPENGTLFTLFLGGMRKPEMYNKSENEIKAIVEKEFVSLMKPSEFEPELFKINYHKNAIPQYGIDSGERFDMVDKLENQYKGLIIGGNLKGGIGMADRIKQGKELAVRACG
;
A
#
# COMPACT_ATOMS: atom_id res chain seq x y z
N GLY A 1 2.22 6.68 8.49
CA GLY A 1 3.57 7.18 8.61
C GLY A 1 3.73 8.20 9.74
N ASP A 2 4.95 8.63 10.01
CA ASP A 2 5.18 9.76 10.91
C ASP A 2 5.12 11.08 10.11
N PRO A 3 4.12 11.95 10.37
CA PRO A 3 4.00 13.21 9.65
C PRO A 3 5.17 14.18 9.88
N ALA A 4 5.95 14.03 10.96
CA ALA A 4 7.15 14.82 11.19
C ALA A 4 8.31 14.48 10.22
N GLU A 5 8.35 13.26 9.71
CA GLU A 5 9.37 12.79 8.76
C GLU A 5 8.89 12.83 7.29
N LEU A 6 7.59 12.98 7.04
CA LEU A 6 7.03 13.00 5.70
C LEU A 6 7.28 14.34 4.99
N ILE A 7 7.71 14.27 3.75
CA ILE A 7 7.85 15.45 2.88
C ILE A 7 6.61 15.57 2.00
N THR A 8 5.86 16.66 2.16
CA THR A 8 4.58 16.91 1.47
C THR A 8 4.68 16.75 -0.04
N ARG A 9 5.80 17.23 -0.64
CA ARG A 9 6.06 17.10 -2.08
C ARG A 9 5.97 15.65 -2.58
N TYR A 10 6.43 14.69 -1.78
CA TYR A 10 6.50 13.29 -2.15
C TYR A 10 5.32 12.47 -1.61
N ALA A 11 4.90 12.74 -0.38
CA ALA A 11 3.82 12.02 0.27
C ALA A 11 2.43 12.46 -0.20
N LEU A 12 2.24 13.75 -0.47
CA LEU A 12 0.97 14.37 -0.86
C LEU A 12 1.12 15.28 -2.09
N PRO A 13 1.60 14.77 -3.22
CA PRO A 13 1.98 15.58 -4.38
C PRO A 13 0.83 16.44 -4.94
N LYS A 14 -0.41 15.98 -4.79
CA LYS A 14 -1.59 16.77 -5.23
C LYS A 14 -1.78 18.04 -4.40
N LEU A 15 -1.56 17.96 -3.08
CA LEU A 15 -1.64 19.13 -2.18
C LEU A 15 -0.46 20.07 -2.41
N TYR A 16 0.74 19.51 -2.53
CA TYR A 16 1.93 20.29 -2.84
C TYR A 16 1.78 21.11 -4.13
N LYS A 17 1.26 20.50 -5.21
CA LYS A 17 0.98 21.21 -6.47
C LYS A 17 -0.02 22.35 -6.31
N LEU A 18 -1.08 22.18 -5.50
CA LEU A 18 -2.02 23.26 -5.22
C LEU A 18 -1.34 24.47 -4.57
N GLU A 19 -0.43 24.23 -3.63
CA GLU A 19 0.35 25.30 -3.00
C GLU A 19 1.28 25.99 -4.00
N GLN A 20 2.00 25.22 -4.82
CA GLN A 20 2.92 25.78 -5.84
C GLN A 20 2.17 26.59 -6.90
N GLU A 21 1.00 26.13 -7.37
CA GLU A 21 0.23 26.81 -8.42
C GLU A 21 -0.56 28.02 -7.92
N TYR A 22 -1.02 28.01 -6.65
CA TYR A 22 -1.96 29.01 -6.13
C TYR A 22 -1.49 29.72 -4.87
N GLY A 23 -0.29 29.40 -4.37
CA GLY A 23 0.28 29.97 -3.15
C GLY A 23 -0.34 29.47 -1.84
N SER A 24 -1.40 28.63 -1.90
CA SER A 24 -2.09 28.11 -0.73
C SER A 24 -2.94 26.90 -1.09
N PHE A 25 -3.01 25.91 -0.22
CA PHE A 25 -3.93 24.76 -0.35
C PHE A 25 -5.39 25.18 -0.40
N ILE A 26 -5.79 26.14 0.45
CA ILE A 26 -7.18 26.63 0.54
C ILE A 26 -7.54 27.36 -0.76
N THR A 27 -6.73 28.34 -1.16
CA THR A 27 -6.97 29.10 -2.40
C THR A 27 -6.94 28.18 -3.62
N GLY A 28 -6.01 27.22 -3.66
CA GLY A 28 -5.90 26.24 -4.74
C GLY A 28 -7.13 25.34 -4.82
N THR A 29 -7.66 24.88 -3.69
CA THR A 29 -8.86 24.04 -3.65
C THR A 29 -10.09 24.81 -4.15
N ILE A 30 -10.25 26.08 -3.71
CA ILE A 30 -11.36 26.94 -4.13
C ILE A 30 -11.27 27.23 -5.64
N LYS A 31 -10.12 27.70 -6.13
CA LYS A 31 -9.93 28.00 -7.56
C LYS A 31 -10.07 26.76 -8.44
N LYS A 32 -9.61 25.60 -8.01
CA LYS A 32 -9.78 24.34 -8.72
C LYS A 32 -11.25 23.91 -8.75
N GLY A 33 -12.02 24.20 -7.70
CA GLY A 33 -13.45 23.94 -7.64
C GLY A 33 -14.26 24.72 -8.70
N PHE A 34 -13.78 25.93 -9.07
CA PHE A 34 -14.40 26.78 -10.10
C PHE A 34 -13.93 26.46 -11.54
N LYS A 35 -12.84 25.71 -11.72
CA LYS A 35 -12.43 25.28 -13.08
C LYS A 35 -13.48 24.35 -13.68
N LYS A 36 -13.84 24.57 -14.94
CA LYS A 36 -14.65 23.62 -15.71
C LYS A 36 -13.98 22.26 -15.69
N LYS A 37 -14.71 21.26 -15.21
CA LYS A 37 -14.24 19.88 -15.19
C LYS A 37 -14.24 19.33 -16.63
N THR A 38 -13.22 18.57 -16.97
CA THR A 38 -13.20 17.79 -18.21
C THR A 38 -14.27 16.70 -18.19
N SER A 39 -14.63 16.16 -19.35
CA SER A 39 -15.61 15.06 -19.46
C SER A 39 -15.24 13.86 -18.59
N ASP A 40 -13.94 13.57 -18.44
CA ASP A 40 -13.45 12.46 -17.62
C ASP A 40 -13.49 12.79 -16.13
N GLU A 41 -13.18 14.03 -15.73
CA GLU A 41 -13.33 14.49 -14.34
C GLU A 41 -14.78 14.52 -13.85
N LEU A 42 -15.76 14.71 -14.76
CA LEU A 42 -17.18 14.62 -14.46
C LEU A 42 -17.65 13.20 -14.16
N LYS A 43 -16.96 12.18 -14.69
CA LYS A 43 -17.24 10.76 -14.45
C LYS A 43 -16.69 10.27 -13.11
N VAL A 44 -15.76 11.01 -12.48
CA VAL A 44 -15.13 10.60 -11.22
C VAL A 44 -16.09 10.83 -10.06
N THR A 45 -16.51 9.78 -9.41
CA THR A 45 -17.26 9.84 -8.17
C THR A 45 -16.33 10.07 -6.98
N ARG A 46 -16.80 10.85 -5.98
CA ARG A 46 -16.12 10.98 -4.68
C ARG A 46 -16.55 9.89 -3.68
N LYS A 47 -17.42 8.98 -4.08
CA LYS A 47 -17.88 7.90 -3.22
C LYS A 47 -16.75 6.88 -3.01
N VAL A 48 -16.61 6.45 -1.78
CA VAL A 48 -15.78 5.27 -1.46
C VAL A 48 -16.52 4.04 -1.97
N PHE A 49 -15.80 3.18 -2.65
CA PHE A 49 -16.38 1.95 -3.19
C PHE A 49 -15.46 0.76 -2.89
N SER A 50 -16.03 -0.42 -2.90
CA SER A 50 -15.32 -1.68 -2.81
C SER A 50 -15.88 -2.66 -3.85
N VAL A 51 -15.19 -3.76 -4.05
CA VAL A 51 -15.60 -4.82 -4.98
C VAL A 51 -16.51 -5.80 -4.26
N LYS A 52 -17.57 -6.27 -4.93
CA LYS A 52 -18.43 -7.35 -4.41
C LYS A 52 -17.56 -8.60 -4.20
N GLY A 53 -17.62 -9.17 -3.01
CA GLY A 53 -16.76 -10.29 -2.61
C GLY A 53 -15.40 -9.92 -2.04
N GLY A 54 -15.06 -8.61 -1.97
CA GLY A 54 -13.80 -8.13 -1.40
C GLY A 54 -12.77 -7.73 -2.46
N LEU A 55 -11.66 -7.13 -2.01
CA LEU A 55 -10.63 -6.61 -2.91
C LEU A 55 -9.84 -7.71 -3.63
N SER A 56 -9.77 -8.92 -3.08
CA SER A 56 -9.17 -10.08 -3.75
C SER A 56 -9.84 -10.39 -5.10
N SER A 57 -11.17 -10.16 -5.20
CA SER A 57 -11.90 -10.36 -6.46
C SER A 57 -11.39 -9.44 -7.60
N LEU A 58 -10.84 -8.27 -7.28
CA LEU A 58 -10.22 -7.40 -8.28
C LEU A 58 -8.92 -8.00 -8.82
N THR A 59 -8.04 -8.47 -7.93
CA THR A 59 -6.77 -9.11 -8.34
C THR A 59 -7.01 -10.40 -9.11
N GLU A 60 -8.00 -11.20 -8.70
CA GLU A 60 -8.41 -12.41 -9.42
C GLU A 60 -8.96 -12.09 -10.82
N ALA A 61 -9.77 -11.04 -10.95
CA ALA A 61 -10.28 -10.60 -12.24
C ALA A 61 -9.16 -10.13 -13.17
N LEU A 62 -8.22 -9.34 -12.65
CA LEU A 62 -7.04 -8.92 -13.40
C LEU A 62 -6.19 -10.13 -13.85
N TYR A 63 -5.94 -11.07 -12.96
CA TYR A 63 -5.20 -12.30 -13.28
C TYR A 63 -5.88 -13.11 -14.39
N LYS A 64 -7.21 -13.30 -14.30
CA LYS A 64 -7.98 -14.00 -15.33
C LYS A 64 -7.97 -13.28 -16.68
N LEU A 65 -8.15 -11.95 -16.67
CA LEU A 65 -8.17 -11.13 -17.90
C LEU A 65 -6.81 -11.07 -18.58
N SER A 66 -5.71 -11.10 -17.84
CA SER A 66 -4.35 -11.09 -18.40
C SER A 66 -3.94 -12.44 -19.00
N GLY A 67 -4.73 -13.49 -18.83
CA GLY A 67 -4.40 -14.86 -19.25
C GLY A 67 -3.45 -15.54 -18.25
N LYS A 68 -3.85 -16.71 -17.76
CA LYS A 68 -3.09 -17.44 -16.74
C LYS A 68 -1.68 -17.81 -17.22
N ASP A 69 -1.52 -18.09 -18.50
CA ASP A 69 -0.25 -18.49 -19.12
C ASP A 69 0.77 -17.34 -19.17
N SER A 70 0.33 -16.11 -18.90
CA SER A 70 1.22 -14.94 -18.75
C SER A 70 1.90 -14.87 -17.38
N PHE A 71 1.61 -15.81 -16.47
CA PHE A 71 2.14 -15.82 -15.11
C PHE A 71 2.88 -17.11 -14.82
N ILE A 72 4.05 -16.99 -14.24
CA ILE A 72 4.78 -18.11 -13.65
C ILE A 72 4.78 -17.87 -12.13
N LEU A 73 4.02 -18.67 -11.40
CA LEU A 73 3.84 -18.54 -9.96
C LEU A 73 4.67 -19.58 -9.21
N GLY A 74 4.94 -19.32 -7.93
CA GLY A 74 5.69 -20.25 -7.07
C GLY A 74 7.14 -20.42 -7.48
N VAL A 75 7.75 -19.36 -8.04
CA VAL A 75 9.17 -19.36 -8.39
C VAL A 75 10.06 -19.14 -7.17
N SER A 76 11.21 -19.77 -7.14
CA SER A 76 12.30 -19.54 -6.18
C SER A 76 13.61 -19.25 -6.93
N ASP A 77 14.63 -18.81 -6.18
CA ASP A 77 15.98 -18.56 -6.69
C ASP A 77 16.04 -17.61 -7.89
N LEU A 78 15.16 -16.64 -7.91
CA LEU A 78 15.04 -15.65 -8.98
C LEU A 78 16.31 -14.78 -9.05
N LYS A 79 17.03 -14.89 -10.15
CA LYS A 79 18.31 -14.20 -10.40
C LYS A 79 18.29 -13.53 -11.77
N PRO A 80 17.93 -12.27 -11.87
CA PRO A 80 18.14 -11.49 -13.07
C PRO A 80 19.61 -11.10 -13.21
N GLU A 81 20.12 -11.19 -14.42
CA GLU A 81 21.44 -10.69 -14.84
C GLU A 81 21.26 -9.78 -16.06
N TYR A 82 22.14 -8.80 -16.23
CA TYR A 82 22.15 -7.94 -17.41
C TYR A 82 23.40 -8.22 -18.24
N LYS A 83 23.20 -8.82 -19.43
CA LYS A 83 24.28 -9.23 -20.34
C LYS A 83 23.93 -8.84 -21.76
N GLU A 84 24.88 -8.27 -22.49
CA GLU A 84 24.73 -7.92 -23.93
C GLU A 84 23.48 -7.10 -24.23
N GLY A 85 23.10 -6.19 -23.32
CA GLY A 85 21.93 -5.33 -23.47
C GLY A 85 20.58 -6.02 -23.21
N LYS A 86 20.58 -7.25 -22.66
CA LYS A 86 19.38 -8.04 -22.35
C LYS A 86 19.37 -8.53 -20.91
N PHE A 87 18.19 -8.85 -20.42
CA PHE A 87 17.99 -9.44 -19.09
C PHE A 87 17.88 -10.95 -19.22
N HIS A 88 18.78 -11.67 -18.56
CA HIS A 88 18.76 -13.12 -18.41
C HIS A 88 18.20 -13.43 -17.01
N ILE A 89 17.00 -13.98 -16.95
CA ILE A 89 16.27 -14.19 -15.70
C ILE A 89 16.19 -15.68 -15.45
N SER A 90 17.01 -16.16 -14.52
CA SER A 90 17.01 -17.57 -14.10
C SER A 90 16.21 -17.74 -12.82
N PHE A 91 15.44 -18.83 -12.72
CA PHE A 91 14.67 -19.19 -11.54
C PHE A 91 14.32 -20.67 -11.54
N SER A 92 13.94 -21.20 -10.37
CA SER A 92 13.35 -22.54 -10.24
C SER A 92 11.83 -22.42 -10.19
N ASN A 93 11.11 -23.23 -10.97
CA ASN A 93 9.65 -23.28 -10.95
C ASN A 93 9.15 -24.18 -9.78
N SER A 94 7.84 -24.32 -9.62
CA SER A 94 7.23 -25.15 -8.58
C SER A 94 7.54 -26.66 -8.67
N GLN A 95 8.09 -27.12 -9.79
CA GLN A 95 8.57 -28.49 -10.00
C GLN A 95 10.08 -28.63 -9.78
N ASN A 96 10.77 -27.59 -9.27
CA ASN A 96 12.21 -27.49 -9.12
C ASN A 96 13.00 -27.57 -10.45
N GLU A 97 12.37 -27.23 -11.56
CA GLU A 97 13.05 -27.11 -12.85
C GLU A 97 13.68 -25.74 -12.99
N ASN A 98 14.94 -25.69 -13.42
CA ASN A 98 15.65 -24.45 -13.69
C ASN A 98 15.26 -23.90 -15.06
N ILE A 99 14.71 -22.71 -15.07
CA ILE A 99 14.25 -22.00 -16.27
C ILE A 99 15.06 -20.72 -16.42
N THR A 100 15.41 -20.37 -17.64
CA THR A 100 16.02 -19.09 -17.97
C THR A 100 15.19 -18.40 -19.08
N ILE A 101 14.78 -17.16 -18.81
CA ILE A 101 14.09 -16.30 -19.77
C ILE A 101 15.02 -15.18 -20.18
N ILE A 102 15.13 -14.91 -21.49
CA ILE A 102 15.86 -13.77 -22.03
C ILE A 102 14.84 -12.71 -22.45
N ALA A 103 14.95 -11.50 -21.89
CA ALA A 103 14.04 -10.42 -22.15
C ALA A 103 14.76 -9.12 -22.52
N ASN A 104 14.14 -8.31 -23.36
CA ASN A 104 14.64 -6.98 -23.72
C ASN A 104 14.32 -5.94 -22.64
N LYS A 105 13.28 -6.18 -21.83
CA LYS A 105 12.84 -5.25 -20.79
C LYS A 105 12.55 -6.03 -19.50
N LEU A 106 12.92 -5.45 -18.37
CA LEU A 106 12.66 -5.97 -17.02
C LEU A 106 11.94 -4.89 -16.22
N ILE A 107 10.76 -5.22 -15.72
CA ILE A 107 9.96 -4.31 -14.86
C ILE A 107 9.90 -4.90 -13.46
N THR A 108 10.31 -4.14 -12.45
CA THR A 108 10.09 -4.50 -11.05
C THR A 108 8.87 -3.76 -10.50
N THR A 109 8.02 -4.45 -9.73
CA THR A 109 6.86 -3.85 -9.04
C THR A 109 6.82 -4.19 -7.56
N SER A 110 7.88 -4.81 -7.06
CA SER A 110 8.07 -5.15 -5.64
C SER A 110 8.35 -3.92 -4.77
N GLY A 111 8.31 -4.10 -3.44
CA GLY A 111 8.74 -3.06 -2.51
C GLY A 111 10.25 -2.79 -2.62
N ALA A 112 10.68 -1.57 -2.31
CA ALA A 112 12.10 -1.20 -2.38
C ALA A 112 13.00 -2.11 -1.55
N PHE A 113 12.49 -2.62 -0.43
CA PHE A 113 13.20 -3.52 0.49
C PHE A 113 13.62 -4.87 -0.11
N SER A 114 13.17 -5.24 -1.28
CA SER A 114 13.52 -6.50 -1.95
C SER A 114 14.37 -6.30 -3.21
N LEU A 115 14.68 -5.07 -3.58
CA LEU A 115 15.41 -4.80 -4.82
C LEU A 115 16.89 -5.19 -4.75
N ASP A 116 17.48 -5.23 -3.56
CA ASP A 116 18.85 -5.71 -3.32
C ASP A 116 19.00 -7.21 -3.63
N THR A 117 17.99 -8.00 -3.33
CA THR A 117 17.94 -9.42 -3.65
C THR A 117 17.52 -9.70 -5.09
N LEU A 118 16.74 -8.81 -5.70
CA LEU A 118 16.24 -8.98 -7.06
C LEU A 118 17.19 -8.43 -8.14
N LEU A 119 17.88 -7.34 -7.89
CA LEU A 119 18.70 -6.64 -8.89
C LEU A 119 20.19 -6.76 -8.57
N THR A 120 20.65 -8.00 -8.35
CA THR A 120 22.03 -8.33 -7.93
C THR A 120 23.11 -7.94 -8.92
N PHE A 121 22.77 -7.58 -10.15
CA PHE A 121 23.68 -7.06 -11.17
C PHE A 121 23.99 -5.57 -11.00
N ILE A 122 23.30 -4.88 -10.09
CA ILE A 122 23.53 -3.48 -9.73
C ILE A 122 24.38 -3.42 -8.46
N ASP A 123 25.30 -2.48 -8.39
CA ASP A 123 26.17 -2.30 -7.23
C ASP A 123 25.36 -1.92 -5.97
N ASN A 124 25.85 -2.36 -4.82
CA ASN A 124 25.18 -2.18 -3.53
C ASN A 124 25.06 -0.69 -3.12
N GLU A 125 26.01 0.16 -3.50
CA GLU A 125 25.99 1.58 -3.17
C GLU A 125 24.80 2.27 -3.86
N SER A 126 24.61 2.01 -5.15
CA SER A 126 23.47 2.53 -5.91
C SER A 126 22.14 1.95 -5.40
N LEU A 127 22.07 0.64 -5.14
CA LEU A 127 20.84 0.02 -4.63
C LEU A 127 20.47 0.52 -3.24
N SER A 128 21.45 0.76 -2.35
CA SER A 128 21.18 1.23 -0.98
C SER A 128 20.42 2.55 -0.94
N LYS A 129 20.64 3.44 -1.91
CA LYS A 129 19.90 4.71 -2.03
C LYS A 129 18.41 4.49 -2.31
N ILE A 130 18.03 3.32 -2.82
CA ILE A 130 16.64 2.94 -3.06
C ILE A 130 16.12 2.07 -1.93
N THR A 131 16.87 1.05 -1.51
CA THR A 131 16.41 0.03 -0.55
C THR A 131 16.38 0.50 0.89
N ASN A 132 17.11 1.58 1.22
CA ASN A 132 17.05 2.25 2.53
C ASN A 132 15.73 3.00 2.80
N LEU A 133 14.76 2.93 1.87
CA LEU A 133 13.42 3.43 2.11
C LEU A 133 12.81 2.77 3.36
N LYS A 134 12.51 3.59 4.35
CA LYS A 134 11.85 3.14 5.56
C LYS A 134 10.40 2.73 5.28
N TYR A 135 9.96 1.66 5.90
CA TYR A 135 8.57 1.21 5.85
C TYR A 135 7.99 1.10 7.26
N ALA A 136 6.75 1.53 7.39
CA ALA A 136 5.98 1.27 8.59
C ALA A 136 5.49 -0.18 8.59
N ASN A 137 5.68 -0.89 9.70
CA ASN A 137 5.01 -2.15 9.97
C ASN A 137 3.66 -1.85 10.62
N VAL A 138 2.62 -2.59 10.23
CA VAL A 138 1.26 -2.39 10.72
C VAL A 138 0.67 -3.71 11.19
N VAL A 139 0.01 -3.67 12.34
CA VAL A 139 -0.85 -4.76 12.80
C VAL A 139 -2.29 -4.33 12.52
N GLU A 140 -3.00 -5.15 11.74
CA GLU A 140 -4.41 -4.99 11.46
C GLU A 140 -5.19 -6.00 12.29
N VAL A 141 -6.22 -5.53 12.99
CA VAL A 141 -7.12 -6.41 13.74
C VAL A 141 -8.54 -6.23 13.23
N ILE A 142 -9.17 -7.36 12.92
CA ILE A 142 -10.55 -7.41 12.46
C ILE A 142 -11.41 -7.97 13.58
N LEU A 143 -12.42 -7.20 13.99
CA LEU A 143 -13.41 -7.58 15.00
C LEU A 143 -14.78 -7.69 14.34
N GLY A 144 -15.44 -8.84 14.52
CA GLY A 144 -16.81 -9.07 14.08
C GLY A 144 -17.71 -9.46 15.24
N PHE A 145 -18.87 -8.82 15.31
CA PHE A 145 -19.91 -9.07 16.31
C PHE A 145 -21.21 -9.45 15.60
N LYS A 146 -21.89 -10.50 16.02
CA LYS A 146 -23.23 -10.86 15.51
C LYS A 146 -24.30 -9.88 15.99
N ASN A 147 -24.19 -9.46 17.24
CA ASN A 147 -25.10 -8.48 17.85
C ASN A 147 -24.24 -7.38 18.46
N TRP A 148 -24.34 -6.18 17.91
CA TRP A 148 -23.59 -5.05 18.42
C TRP A 148 -24.38 -4.25 19.45
N ASN A 149 -23.76 -4.03 20.62
CA ASN A 149 -24.40 -3.39 21.78
C ASN A 149 -23.63 -2.17 22.32
N GLY A 150 -22.63 -1.68 21.58
CA GLY A 150 -21.85 -0.50 21.94
C GLY A 150 -22.32 0.76 21.20
N MET A 151 -21.44 1.75 21.09
CA MET A 151 -21.71 2.97 20.33
C MET A 151 -22.09 2.65 18.88
N ASN A 152 -23.14 3.33 18.39
CA ASN A 152 -23.55 3.16 17.00
C ASN A 152 -22.41 3.54 16.03
N PRO A 153 -21.91 2.62 15.18
CA PRO A 153 -20.80 2.87 14.27
C PRO A 153 -21.30 3.55 12.98
N ASP A 154 -22.00 4.68 13.10
CA ASP A 154 -22.45 5.45 11.94
C ASP A 154 -21.29 6.25 11.35
N GLY A 155 -20.95 5.98 10.08
CA GLY A 155 -19.92 6.69 9.35
C GLY A 155 -18.70 5.83 8.97
N PHE A 156 -17.58 6.51 8.78
CA PHE A 156 -16.35 5.91 8.25
C PHE A 156 -15.50 5.21 9.31
N GLY A 157 -15.60 5.68 10.52
CA GLY A 157 -14.66 5.43 11.59
C GLY A 157 -13.79 6.65 11.87
N GLY A 158 -12.65 6.45 12.54
CA GLY A 158 -11.78 7.54 12.94
C GLY A 158 -10.31 7.16 13.01
N LEU A 159 -9.46 8.13 12.69
CA LEU A 159 -8.05 8.09 13.04
C LEU A 159 -7.87 8.71 14.43
N ILE A 160 -6.95 8.15 15.21
CA ILE A 160 -6.66 8.60 16.55
C ILE A 160 -5.42 9.50 16.53
N PRO A 161 -5.57 10.80 16.88
CA PRO A 161 -4.44 11.71 16.94
C PRO A 161 -3.41 11.25 17.97
N SER A 162 -2.12 11.46 17.68
CA SER A 162 -1.03 11.05 18.59
C SER A 162 -1.07 11.72 19.96
N ILE A 163 -1.72 12.88 20.09
CA ILE A 163 -1.91 13.57 21.35
C ILE A 163 -2.76 12.77 22.35
N GLU A 164 -3.64 11.89 21.85
CA GLU A 164 -4.45 10.99 22.68
C GLU A 164 -3.61 9.87 23.32
N LYS A 165 -2.36 9.67 22.90
CA LYS A 165 -1.41 8.68 23.44
C LYS A 165 -1.95 7.24 23.49
N ARG A 166 -2.92 6.88 22.64
CA ARG A 166 -3.50 5.55 22.52
C ARG A 166 -2.62 4.60 21.72
N ASP A 167 -2.84 3.31 21.88
CA ASP A 167 -2.12 2.27 21.16
C ASP A 167 -2.72 1.97 19.78
N LEU A 168 -3.96 2.35 19.54
CA LEU A 168 -4.58 2.28 18.23
C LEU A 168 -4.25 3.51 17.37
N LEU A 169 -4.04 3.29 16.09
CA LEU A 169 -3.93 4.33 15.06
C LEU A 169 -5.29 4.80 14.55
N GLY A 170 -6.28 3.93 14.60
CA GLY A 170 -7.64 4.21 14.15
C GLY A 170 -8.51 2.97 14.11
N VAL A 171 -9.80 3.21 13.93
CA VAL A 171 -10.85 2.20 13.78
C VAL A 171 -11.70 2.54 12.57
N LEU A 172 -11.90 1.60 11.65
CA LEU A 172 -12.81 1.72 10.52
C LEU A 172 -14.09 0.91 10.77
N PHE A 173 -15.22 1.49 10.42
CA PHE A 173 -16.55 0.89 10.57
C PHE A 173 -16.97 0.20 9.27
N MET A 174 -16.39 -0.99 9.02
CA MET A 174 -16.48 -1.66 7.73
C MET A 174 -17.89 -2.04 7.31
N SER A 175 -18.76 -2.42 8.25
CA SER A 175 -20.16 -2.74 7.98
C SER A 175 -21.00 -1.51 7.66
N SER A 176 -20.64 -0.33 8.18
CA SER A 176 -21.30 0.94 7.85
C SER A 176 -20.86 1.50 6.50
N LEU A 177 -19.59 1.23 6.12
CA LEU A 177 -19.05 1.66 4.83
C LEU A 177 -19.56 0.85 3.64
N PHE A 178 -19.73 -0.46 3.84
CA PHE A 178 -20.03 -1.39 2.76
C PHE A 178 -21.13 -2.38 3.17
N ALA A 179 -22.19 -2.41 2.40
CA ALA A 179 -23.27 -3.38 2.59
C ALA A 179 -22.77 -4.84 2.43
N ASN A 180 -23.44 -5.78 3.06
CA ASN A 180 -23.17 -7.22 2.98
C ASN A 180 -21.77 -7.64 3.45
N ARG A 181 -21.24 -6.96 4.47
CA ARG A 181 -19.97 -7.32 5.12
C ARG A 181 -20.14 -8.13 6.40
N THR A 182 -21.36 -8.19 6.89
CA THR A 182 -21.76 -8.90 8.11
C THR A 182 -23.10 -9.61 7.89
N PRO A 183 -23.44 -10.62 8.70
CA PRO A 183 -24.81 -11.06 8.83
C PRO A 183 -25.73 -9.91 9.26
N GLU A 184 -27.04 -10.14 9.18
CA GLU A 184 -28.05 -9.20 9.67
C GLU A 184 -27.79 -8.86 11.15
N ASN A 185 -27.90 -7.59 11.53
CA ASN A 185 -27.57 -7.05 12.86
C ASN A 185 -26.09 -7.17 13.30
N GLY A 186 -25.23 -7.71 12.46
CA GLY A 186 -23.80 -7.83 12.76
C GLY A 186 -23.03 -6.56 12.46
N THR A 187 -21.90 -6.40 13.10
CA THR A 187 -20.99 -5.26 12.90
C THR A 187 -19.55 -5.72 12.72
N LEU A 188 -18.84 -5.06 11.80
CA LEU A 188 -17.45 -5.35 11.47
C LEU A 188 -16.60 -4.10 11.63
N PHE A 189 -15.52 -4.23 12.39
CA PHE A 189 -14.52 -3.20 12.60
C PHE A 189 -13.16 -3.66 12.08
N THR A 190 -12.38 -2.70 11.57
CA THR A 190 -10.95 -2.91 11.33
C THR A 190 -10.16 -1.89 12.13
N LEU A 191 -9.23 -2.37 12.93
CA LEU A 191 -8.38 -1.59 13.80
C LEU A 191 -6.94 -1.67 13.30
N PHE A 192 -6.18 -0.59 13.51
CA PHE A 192 -4.77 -0.53 13.14
C PHE A 192 -3.90 -0.13 14.32
N LEU A 193 -2.76 -0.85 14.48
CA LEU A 193 -1.74 -0.58 15.48
C LEU A 193 -0.36 -0.50 14.81
N GLY A 194 0.62 0.04 15.52
CA GLY A 194 2.01 0.11 15.04
C GLY A 194 2.32 1.38 14.27
N GLY A 195 2.77 1.22 13.02
CA GLY A 195 3.24 2.35 12.23
C GLY A 195 4.64 2.83 12.64
N MET A 196 5.05 3.99 12.15
CA MET A 196 6.39 4.55 12.42
C MET A 196 6.57 4.98 13.87
N ARG A 197 5.49 5.34 14.56
CA ARG A 197 5.55 5.89 15.94
C ARG A 197 5.57 4.85 17.03
N LYS A 198 5.04 3.65 16.75
CA LYS A 198 4.96 2.51 17.68
C LYS A 198 5.37 1.22 16.99
N PRO A 199 6.61 1.16 16.42
CA PRO A 199 7.07 0.00 15.65
C PRO A 199 7.11 -1.29 16.49
N GLU A 200 7.23 -1.18 17.81
CA GLU A 200 7.24 -2.28 18.75
C GLU A 200 5.94 -3.11 18.74
N MET A 201 4.82 -2.53 18.32
CA MET A 201 3.53 -3.23 18.23
C MET A 201 3.59 -4.42 17.27
N TYR A 202 4.40 -4.33 16.22
CA TYR A 202 4.58 -5.41 15.25
C TYR A 202 5.23 -6.66 15.84
N ASN A 203 6.03 -6.50 16.90
CA ASN A 203 6.77 -7.59 17.55
C ASN A 203 6.00 -8.22 18.74
N LYS A 204 4.81 -7.73 19.05
CA LYS A 204 3.99 -8.25 20.12
C LYS A 204 3.32 -9.57 19.73
N SER A 205 3.17 -10.45 20.71
CA SER A 205 2.41 -11.70 20.57
C SER A 205 0.92 -11.42 20.33
N GLU A 206 0.21 -12.38 19.77
CA GLU A 206 -1.24 -12.28 19.56
C GLU A 206 -2.00 -12.01 20.88
N ASN A 207 -1.57 -12.60 21.99
CA ASN A 207 -2.19 -12.37 23.30
C ASN A 207 -2.01 -10.94 23.79
N GLU A 208 -0.83 -10.35 23.60
CA GLU A 208 -0.58 -8.94 23.93
C GLU A 208 -1.41 -8.00 23.06
N ILE A 209 -1.47 -8.28 21.73
CA ILE A 209 -2.31 -7.49 20.81
C ILE A 209 -3.77 -7.61 21.21
N LYS A 210 -4.25 -8.81 21.56
CA LYS A 210 -5.63 -9.02 22.00
C LYS A 210 -5.96 -8.18 23.24
N ALA A 211 -5.11 -8.21 24.25
CA ALA A 211 -5.30 -7.43 25.47
C ALA A 211 -5.31 -5.91 25.23
N ILE A 212 -4.40 -5.42 24.35
CA ILE A 212 -4.36 -4.00 23.95
C ILE A 212 -5.65 -3.62 23.22
N VAL A 213 -6.05 -4.43 22.25
CA VAL A 213 -7.23 -4.18 21.42
C VAL A 213 -8.50 -4.17 22.27
N GLU A 214 -8.67 -5.14 23.15
CA GLU A 214 -9.82 -5.19 24.07
C GLU A 214 -9.91 -3.91 24.91
N LYS A 215 -8.83 -3.57 25.60
CA LYS A 215 -8.76 -2.35 26.44
C LYS A 215 -9.10 -1.08 25.66
N GLU A 216 -8.46 -0.89 24.52
CA GLU A 216 -8.63 0.33 23.71
C GLU A 216 -10.01 0.39 23.05
N PHE A 217 -10.46 -0.75 22.49
CA PHE A 217 -11.74 -0.82 21.79
C PHE A 217 -12.92 -0.64 22.73
N VAL A 218 -12.90 -1.28 23.92
CA VAL A 218 -13.92 -1.10 24.95
C VAL A 218 -13.97 0.36 25.41
N SER A 219 -12.82 0.99 25.62
CA SER A 219 -12.77 2.42 25.98
C SER A 219 -13.37 3.33 24.91
N LEU A 220 -13.18 3.03 23.64
CA LEU A 220 -13.64 3.85 22.50
C LEU A 220 -15.10 3.59 22.12
N MET A 221 -15.47 2.32 22.00
CA MET A 221 -16.74 1.91 21.42
C MET A 221 -17.80 1.51 22.45
N LYS A 222 -17.39 1.38 23.73
CA LYS A 222 -18.23 1.15 24.91
C LYS A 222 -19.25 0.02 24.73
N PRO A 223 -18.85 -1.17 24.27
CA PRO A 223 -19.75 -2.31 24.30
C PRO A 223 -20.06 -2.69 25.76
N SER A 224 -21.25 -3.25 26.02
CA SER A 224 -21.57 -3.78 27.34
C SER A 224 -20.73 -5.02 27.69
N GLU A 225 -20.38 -5.80 26.66
CA GLU A 225 -19.55 -6.99 26.74
C GLU A 225 -18.62 -7.05 25.53
N PHE A 226 -17.38 -7.52 25.71
CA PHE A 226 -16.42 -7.69 24.64
C PHE A 226 -16.27 -9.16 24.25
N GLU A 227 -17.17 -9.65 23.47
CA GLU A 227 -17.21 -11.03 22.97
C GLU A 227 -17.32 -11.07 21.42
N PRO A 228 -16.25 -10.71 20.69
CA PRO A 228 -16.28 -10.79 19.23
C PRO A 228 -16.27 -12.26 18.77
N GLU A 229 -17.20 -12.64 17.88
CA GLU A 229 -17.19 -13.95 17.22
C GLU A 229 -16.07 -14.07 16.19
N LEU A 230 -15.60 -12.94 15.64
CA LEU A 230 -14.42 -12.87 14.79
C LEU A 230 -13.37 -11.98 15.45
N PHE A 231 -12.24 -12.56 15.78
CA PHE A 231 -11.04 -11.84 16.19
C PHE A 231 -9.88 -12.33 15.33
N LYS A 232 -9.46 -11.52 14.34
CA LYS A 232 -8.37 -11.90 13.43
C LYS A 232 -7.27 -10.84 13.46
N ILE A 233 -6.03 -11.30 13.62
CA ILE A 233 -4.85 -10.45 13.59
C ILE A 233 -4.07 -10.72 12.31
N ASN A 234 -3.68 -9.67 11.60
CA ASN A 234 -2.82 -9.73 10.44
C ASN A 234 -1.59 -8.82 10.68
N TYR A 235 -0.40 -9.38 10.52
CA TYR A 235 0.85 -8.65 10.62
C TYR A 235 1.36 -8.26 9.23
N HIS A 236 1.42 -6.98 8.94
CA HIS A 236 1.87 -6.45 7.66
C HIS A 236 3.27 -5.87 7.80
N LYS A 237 4.30 -6.65 7.45
CA LYS A 237 5.68 -6.20 7.39
C LYS A 237 5.86 -5.27 6.17
N ASN A 238 6.62 -4.19 6.34
CA ASN A 238 6.89 -3.24 5.27
C ASN A 238 5.61 -2.74 4.56
N ALA A 239 4.56 -2.45 5.34
CA ALA A 239 3.24 -2.14 4.82
C ALA A 239 3.19 -0.80 4.07
N ILE A 240 3.77 0.26 4.64
CA ILE A 240 3.61 1.62 4.13
C ILE A 240 4.98 2.31 4.03
N PRO A 241 5.43 2.69 2.81
CA PRO A 241 6.67 3.42 2.62
C PRO A 241 6.59 4.83 3.20
N GLN A 242 7.70 5.29 3.76
CA GLN A 242 7.85 6.60 4.38
C GLN A 242 8.59 7.54 3.42
N TYR A 243 7.86 8.41 2.73
CA TYR A 243 8.47 9.35 1.79
C TYR A 243 9.09 10.54 2.53
N GLY A 244 10.32 10.37 2.97
CA GLY A 244 11.12 11.34 3.70
C GLY A 244 11.95 12.25 2.80
N ILE A 245 12.89 12.95 3.42
CA ILE A 245 13.79 13.93 2.76
C ILE A 245 14.66 13.28 1.68
N ASP A 246 14.98 12.01 1.83
CA ASP A 246 15.79 11.18 0.92
C ASP A 246 15.04 10.76 -0.37
N SER A 247 13.75 11.06 -0.48
CA SER A 247 12.93 10.64 -1.61
C SER A 247 13.41 11.23 -2.95
N GLY A 248 13.94 12.45 -2.95
CA GLY A 248 14.50 13.07 -4.16
C GLY A 248 15.70 12.27 -4.68
N GLU A 249 16.69 12.04 -3.83
CA GLU A 249 17.89 11.25 -4.19
C GLU A 249 17.52 9.85 -4.66
N ARG A 250 16.55 9.22 -4.03
CA ARG A 250 16.02 7.91 -4.43
C ARG A 250 15.45 7.93 -5.84
N PHE A 251 14.65 8.94 -6.19
CA PHE A 251 14.04 9.05 -7.51
C PHE A 251 15.10 9.31 -8.58
N ASP A 252 16.06 10.19 -8.30
CA ASP A 252 17.18 10.45 -9.20
C ASP A 252 18.03 9.19 -9.42
N MET A 253 18.22 8.37 -8.39
CA MET A 253 18.91 7.09 -8.51
C MET A 253 18.13 6.09 -9.36
N VAL A 254 16.81 6.00 -9.21
CA VAL A 254 15.97 5.17 -10.09
C VAL A 254 16.16 5.60 -11.55
N ASP A 255 16.06 6.89 -11.84
CA ASP A 255 16.21 7.41 -13.21
C ASP A 255 17.63 7.15 -13.76
N LYS A 256 18.67 7.26 -12.93
CA LYS A 256 20.06 6.93 -13.28
C LYS A 256 20.20 5.47 -13.67
N LEU A 257 19.66 4.55 -12.86
CA LEU A 257 19.76 3.11 -13.10
C LEU A 257 18.96 2.69 -14.35
N GLU A 258 17.76 3.23 -14.56
CA GLU A 258 16.97 2.99 -15.78
C GLU A 258 17.70 3.49 -17.04
N ASN A 259 18.47 4.56 -16.94
CA ASN A 259 19.31 5.07 -18.04
C ASN A 259 20.55 4.21 -18.29
N GLN A 260 21.17 3.68 -17.23
CA GLN A 260 22.37 2.84 -17.28
C GLN A 260 22.04 1.44 -17.84
N TYR A 261 20.97 0.83 -17.37
CA TYR A 261 20.53 -0.51 -17.78
C TYR A 261 19.34 -0.40 -18.73
N LYS A 262 19.61 -0.26 -20.02
CA LYS A 262 18.56 -0.06 -21.03
C LYS A 262 17.51 -1.18 -21.00
N GLY A 263 16.24 -0.79 -20.84
CA GLY A 263 15.14 -1.73 -20.69
C GLY A 263 14.76 -2.06 -19.24
N LEU A 264 15.55 -1.61 -18.23
CA LEU A 264 15.15 -1.68 -16.83
C LEU A 264 14.09 -0.62 -16.53
N ILE A 265 13.03 -1.01 -15.83
CA ILE A 265 11.97 -0.11 -15.36
C ILE A 265 11.69 -0.44 -13.90
N ILE A 266 11.96 0.49 -12.99
CA ILE A 266 11.78 0.29 -11.55
C ILE A 266 10.46 0.92 -11.11
N GLY A 267 9.46 0.10 -10.89
CA GLY A 267 8.15 0.48 -10.36
C GLY A 267 7.96 0.07 -8.90
N GLY A 268 6.72 -0.03 -8.48
CA GLY A 268 6.35 -0.38 -7.10
C GLY A 268 6.00 0.84 -6.26
N ASN A 269 5.78 0.61 -4.96
CA ASN A 269 5.34 1.65 -4.03
C ASN A 269 6.45 2.58 -3.53
N LEU A 270 7.63 2.50 -4.10
CA LEU A 270 8.76 3.37 -3.76
C LEU A 270 8.56 4.83 -4.25
N LYS A 271 7.69 5.03 -5.24
CA LYS A 271 7.28 6.35 -5.76
C LYS A 271 5.84 6.32 -6.31
N GLY A 272 5.20 7.48 -6.41
CA GLY A 272 3.90 7.64 -7.09
C GLY A 272 2.66 7.28 -6.26
N GLY A 273 2.78 7.27 -4.93
CA GLY A 273 1.67 7.00 -4.00
C GLY A 273 1.61 5.54 -3.55
N ILE A 274 0.72 5.27 -2.61
CA ILE A 274 0.56 3.95 -1.96
C ILE A 274 -0.83 3.36 -2.13
N GLY A 275 -1.79 4.18 -2.56
CA GLY A 275 -3.17 3.76 -2.74
C GLY A 275 -3.32 2.78 -3.91
N MET A 276 -4.31 1.90 -3.84
CA MET A 276 -4.59 0.92 -4.90
C MET A 276 -4.82 1.58 -6.27
N ALA A 277 -5.53 2.71 -6.29
CA ALA A 277 -5.74 3.47 -7.52
C ALA A 277 -4.42 4.00 -8.13
N ASP A 278 -3.48 4.43 -7.27
CA ASP A 278 -2.15 4.87 -7.70
C ASP A 278 -1.35 3.70 -8.28
N ARG A 279 -1.47 2.51 -7.70
CA ARG A 279 -0.81 1.29 -8.20
C ARG A 279 -1.35 0.85 -9.55
N ILE A 280 -2.68 0.88 -9.74
CA ILE A 280 -3.31 0.57 -11.03
C ILE A 280 -2.87 1.59 -12.10
N LYS A 281 -2.87 2.87 -11.76
CA LYS A 281 -2.39 3.94 -12.66
C LYS A 281 -0.93 3.72 -13.03
N GLN A 282 -0.06 3.44 -12.05
CA GLN A 282 1.35 3.16 -12.30
C GLN A 282 1.51 1.93 -13.20
N GLY A 283 0.75 0.84 -12.97
CA GLY A 283 0.79 -0.35 -13.82
C GLY A 283 0.52 -0.02 -15.30
N LYS A 284 -0.48 0.83 -15.57
CA LYS A 284 -0.75 1.32 -16.92
C LYS A 284 0.42 2.13 -17.50
N GLU A 285 1.01 3.02 -16.71
CA GLU A 285 2.15 3.85 -17.14
C GLU A 285 3.40 3.00 -17.43
N LEU A 286 3.67 1.99 -16.58
CA LEU A 286 4.77 1.04 -16.79
C LEU A 286 4.57 0.21 -18.06
N ALA A 287 3.35 -0.24 -18.34
CA ALA A 287 3.03 -0.98 -19.56
C ALA A 287 3.26 -0.13 -20.83
N VAL A 288 2.85 1.14 -20.82
CA VAL A 288 3.11 2.07 -21.93
C VAL A 288 4.61 2.25 -22.16
N ARG A 289 5.40 2.44 -21.10
CA ARG A 289 6.88 2.53 -21.18
C ARG A 289 7.53 1.23 -21.68
N ALA A 290 6.92 0.10 -21.38
CA ALA A 290 7.42 -1.20 -21.83
C ALA A 290 7.11 -1.49 -23.29
N CYS A 291 6.00 -1.02 -23.83
CA CYS A 291 5.57 -1.27 -25.21
C CYS A 291 6.07 -0.21 -26.22
N GLY A 292 6.37 1.00 -25.74
CA GLY A 292 6.97 2.09 -26.55
C GLY A 292 8.48 2.04 -26.48
#